data_f5240427567945686b70cf3797cc82f7
#
_entry.id   f5240427567945686b70cf3797cc82f7
#
_cell.length_a   1.000
_cell.length_b   1.000
_cell.length_c   1.000
_cell.angle_alpha   90.00
_cell.angle_beta   90.00
_cell.angle_gamma   90.00
#
_symmetry.space_group_name_H-M   'P 1'
#
loop_
_entity.id
_entity.type
_entity.pdbx_description
1 polymer ?
#
loop_
_entity_poly.entity_id
_entity_poly.type
_entity_poly.pdbx_seq_one_letter_code
_entity_poly.pdbx_strand_id
1 'polypeptide(L)'
;MFKVKNILLPTDFSKTSLTASEYAVELANQYNAKLHVLNVLEKTPPILAIRSLDLSREKIIESIDADAQAQIDECVRKIKKIKNIEVVAAVRKGIDYEEIIKYSKDKKIDIIVIATHGRTGILHTLLGSVAEKVIRYSKVPVLVTTPPSKW
;
A
#
# COMPACT_ATOMS: atom_id res chain seq x y z
N MET A 1 -24.33 -10.69 8.30
CA MET A 1 -23.20 -10.41 9.20
C MET A 1 -21.96 -10.08 8.37
N PHE A 2 -21.28 -8.99 8.68
CA PHE A 2 -20.03 -8.59 8.03
C PHE A 2 -18.92 -9.61 8.37
N LYS A 3 -18.31 -10.19 7.35
CA LYS A 3 -17.23 -11.16 7.50
C LYS A 3 -15.98 -10.62 6.83
N VAL A 4 -14.86 -10.60 7.54
CA VAL A 4 -13.56 -10.17 7.03
C VAL A 4 -12.73 -11.40 6.69
N LYS A 5 -12.47 -11.64 5.40
CA LYS A 5 -11.63 -12.72 4.89
C LYS A 5 -10.40 -12.21 4.17
N ASN A 6 -10.49 -11.04 3.55
CA ASN A 6 -9.43 -10.43 2.77
C ASN A 6 -9.28 -8.96 3.17
N ILE A 7 -8.11 -8.59 3.63
CA ILE A 7 -7.74 -7.23 4.05
C ILE A 7 -6.72 -6.70 3.06
N LEU A 8 -6.87 -5.45 2.62
CA LEU A 8 -5.92 -4.78 1.74
C LEU A 8 -5.14 -3.71 2.49
N LEU A 9 -3.83 -3.79 2.42
CA LEU A 9 -2.88 -2.79 2.91
C LEU A 9 -2.12 -2.20 1.72
N PRO A 10 -2.56 -1.06 1.16
CA PRO A 10 -1.76 -0.30 0.21
C PRO A 10 -0.59 0.37 0.93
N THR A 11 0.60 0.32 0.34
CA THR A 11 1.80 0.95 0.89
C THR A 11 2.72 1.48 -0.19
N ASP A 12 3.34 2.63 0.06
CA ASP A 12 4.45 3.18 -0.71
C ASP A 12 5.80 2.97 -0.01
N PHE A 13 5.82 2.12 1.03
CA PHE A 13 6.96 1.80 1.91
C PHE A 13 7.49 2.98 2.74
N SER A 14 6.87 4.14 2.71
CA SER A 14 7.19 5.23 3.63
C SER A 14 6.90 4.82 5.08
N LYS A 15 7.60 5.42 6.02
CA LYS A 15 7.35 5.20 7.46
C LYS A 15 5.91 5.48 7.82
N THR A 16 5.33 6.52 7.22
CA THR A 16 3.93 6.89 7.46
C THR A 16 2.96 5.85 6.93
N SER A 17 3.16 5.35 5.69
CA SER A 17 2.29 4.30 5.14
C SER A 17 2.40 2.98 5.91
N LEU A 18 3.59 2.68 6.45
CA LEU A 18 3.82 1.49 7.25
C LEU A 18 3.17 1.54 8.64
N THR A 19 2.76 2.71 9.13
CA THR A 19 1.99 2.79 10.40
C THR A 19 0.64 2.07 10.31
N ALA A 20 0.07 1.96 9.11
CA ALA A 20 -1.15 1.20 8.87
C ALA A 20 -0.95 -0.32 8.99
N SER A 21 0.28 -0.79 8.84
CA SER A 21 0.58 -2.23 8.84
C SER A 21 0.26 -2.90 10.17
N GLU A 22 0.49 -2.24 11.29
CA GLU A 22 0.18 -2.78 12.63
C GLU A 22 -1.31 -3.10 12.76
N TYR A 23 -2.16 -2.17 12.33
CA TYR A 23 -3.61 -2.36 12.36
C TYR A 23 -4.06 -3.45 11.38
N ALA A 24 -3.51 -3.46 10.17
CA ALA A 24 -3.86 -4.46 9.17
C ALA A 24 -3.45 -5.88 9.60
N VAL A 25 -2.27 -6.04 10.20
CA VAL A 25 -1.77 -7.31 10.73
C VAL A 25 -2.63 -7.79 11.90
N GLU A 26 -2.97 -6.90 12.83
CA GLU A 26 -3.78 -7.27 13.99
C GLU A 26 -5.19 -7.68 13.58
N LEU A 27 -5.82 -6.94 12.65
CA LEU A 27 -7.12 -7.33 12.09
C LEU A 27 -7.04 -8.68 11.37
N ALA A 28 -6.00 -8.90 10.55
CA ALA A 28 -5.81 -10.17 9.86
C ALA A 28 -5.68 -11.34 10.83
N ASN A 29 -4.94 -11.15 11.92
CA ASN A 29 -4.78 -12.14 12.97
C ASN A 29 -6.11 -12.40 13.71
N GLN A 30 -6.82 -11.34 14.10
CA GLN A 30 -8.06 -11.45 14.87
C GLN A 30 -9.19 -12.13 14.09
N TYR A 31 -9.30 -11.84 12.79
CA TYR A 31 -10.35 -12.40 11.93
C TYR A 31 -9.92 -13.67 11.19
N ASN A 32 -8.67 -14.12 11.39
CA ASN A 32 -8.07 -15.19 10.59
C ASN A 32 -8.20 -14.91 9.08
N ALA A 33 -7.93 -13.67 8.71
CA ALA A 33 -8.09 -13.16 7.35
C ALA A 33 -6.74 -13.13 6.61
N LYS A 34 -6.82 -13.21 5.29
CA LYS A 34 -5.67 -13.03 4.41
C LYS A 34 -5.33 -11.55 4.28
N LEU A 35 -4.08 -11.20 4.46
CA LEU A 35 -3.56 -9.85 4.29
C LEU A 35 -2.94 -9.69 2.90
N HIS A 36 -3.47 -8.79 2.10
CA HIS A 36 -2.92 -8.39 0.81
C HIS A 36 -2.12 -7.10 1.00
N VAL A 37 -0.82 -7.14 0.73
CA VAL A 37 0.06 -5.97 0.70
C VAL A 37 0.24 -5.56 -0.75
N LEU A 38 -0.16 -4.33 -1.08
CA LEU A 38 -0.15 -3.81 -2.45
C LEU A 38 0.73 -2.56 -2.54
N ASN A 39 1.69 -2.59 -3.45
CA ASN A 39 2.40 -1.41 -3.91
C ASN A 39 1.96 -1.05 -5.33
N VAL A 40 1.72 0.23 -5.59
CA VAL A 40 1.39 0.74 -6.92
C VAL A 40 2.50 1.64 -7.41
N LEU A 41 3.05 1.30 -8.57
CA LEU A 41 4.06 2.08 -9.27
C LEU A 41 3.43 2.94 -10.36
N GLU A 42 3.94 4.14 -10.56
CA GLU A 42 3.59 4.97 -11.72
C GLU A 42 4.03 4.28 -13.02
N LYS A 43 3.21 4.36 -14.07
CA LYS A 43 3.52 3.77 -15.38
C LYS A 43 4.73 4.40 -16.05
N THR A 44 4.95 5.69 -15.79
CA THR A 44 6.04 6.47 -16.40
C THR A 44 6.84 7.11 -15.29
N PRO A 45 8.11 6.75 -15.11
CA PRO A 45 8.97 7.43 -14.15
C PRO A 45 9.14 8.90 -14.53
N PRO A 46 9.34 9.80 -13.56
CA PRO A 46 9.55 11.22 -13.82
C PRO A 46 10.67 11.43 -14.83
N ILE A 47 10.42 12.21 -15.87
CA ILE A 47 11.37 12.49 -16.96
C ILE A 47 12.73 13.01 -16.46
N LEU A 48 12.74 13.72 -15.33
CA LEU A 48 13.95 14.23 -14.69
C LEU A 48 14.89 13.12 -14.18
N ALA A 49 14.34 12.01 -13.71
CA ALA A 49 15.14 10.86 -13.30
C ALA A 49 15.80 10.14 -14.49
N ILE A 50 15.18 10.20 -15.66
CA ILE A 50 15.68 9.58 -16.89
C ILE A 50 16.84 10.39 -17.49
N ARG A 51 16.81 11.73 -17.38
CA ARG A 51 17.83 12.61 -17.96
C ARG A 51 19.12 12.71 -17.14
N SER A 52 19.06 12.45 -15.84
CA SER A 52 20.22 12.54 -14.94
C SER A 52 21.08 11.27 -14.91
N LEU A 53 20.56 10.17 -15.40
CA LEU A 53 21.25 8.89 -15.46
C LEU A 53 21.43 8.52 -16.93
N ASP A 54 22.68 8.31 -17.35
CA ASP A 54 23.05 7.86 -18.70
C ASP A 54 22.60 6.40 -18.97
N LEU A 55 21.39 6.05 -18.49
CA LEU A 55 20.80 4.72 -18.58
C LEU A 55 19.65 4.71 -19.59
N SER A 56 19.48 3.61 -20.30
CA SER A 56 18.31 3.41 -21.13
C SER A 56 17.03 3.40 -20.28
N ARG A 57 15.92 3.84 -20.86
CA ARG A 57 14.60 3.86 -20.22
C ARG A 57 14.23 2.48 -19.68
N GLU A 58 14.51 1.42 -20.43
CA GLU A 58 14.23 0.05 -20.05
C GLU A 58 14.96 -0.36 -18.77
N LYS A 59 16.26 -0.05 -18.66
CA LYS A 59 17.06 -0.35 -17.46
C LYS A 59 16.57 0.39 -16.22
N ILE A 60 16.10 1.63 -16.37
CA ILE A 60 15.51 2.39 -15.27
C ILE A 60 14.21 1.75 -14.79
N ILE A 61 13.34 1.36 -15.71
CA ILE A 61 12.07 0.68 -15.39
C ILE A 61 12.34 -0.66 -14.70
N GLU A 62 13.26 -1.46 -15.22
CA GLU A 62 13.66 -2.75 -14.60
C GLU A 62 14.20 -2.56 -13.18
N SER A 63 15.02 -1.51 -12.95
CA SER A 63 15.53 -1.18 -11.63
C SER A 63 14.41 -0.79 -10.66
N ILE A 64 13.47 0.03 -11.07
CA ILE A 64 12.31 0.45 -10.26
C ILE A 64 11.44 -0.77 -9.91
N ASP A 65 11.20 -1.65 -10.87
CA ASP A 65 10.41 -2.87 -10.66
C ASP A 65 11.10 -3.83 -9.69
N ALA A 66 12.40 -4.02 -9.83
CA ALA A 66 13.21 -4.85 -8.93
C ALA A 66 13.24 -4.30 -7.50
N ASP A 67 13.39 -2.99 -7.36
CA ASP A 67 13.38 -2.31 -6.06
C ASP A 67 12.01 -2.45 -5.36
N ALA A 68 10.93 -2.27 -6.09
CA ALA A 68 9.58 -2.43 -5.56
C ALA A 68 9.32 -3.87 -5.11
N GLN A 69 9.74 -4.84 -5.90
CA GLN A 69 9.61 -6.26 -5.56
C GLN A 69 10.44 -6.60 -4.31
N ALA A 70 11.68 -6.11 -4.21
CA ALA A 70 12.51 -6.33 -3.04
C ALA A 70 11.90 -5.71 -1.77
N GLN A 71 11.35 -4.51 -1.86
CA GLN A 71 10.72 -3.82 -0.72
C GLN A 71 9.45 -4.53 -0.25
N ILE A 72 8.61 -5.00 -1.18
CA ILE A 72 7.39 -5.71 -0.79
C ILE A 72 7.70 -7.07 -0.18
N ASP A 73 8.69 -7.78 -0.69
CA ASP A 73 9.13 -9.06 -0.15
C ASP A 73 9.69 -8.90 1.27
N GLU A 74 10.45 -7.84 1.53
CA GLU A 74 10.95 -7.50 2.86
C GLU A 74 9.80 -7.14 3.82
N CYS A 75 8.82 -6.39 3.35
CA CYS A 75 7.63 -6.05 4.14
C CYS A 75 6.87 -7.31 4.54
N VAL A 76 6.62 -8.21 3.61
CA VAL A 76 5.95 -9.50 3.86
C VAL A 76 6.76 -10.35 4.85
N ARG A 77 8.08 -10.41 4.69
CA ARG A 77 8.97 -11.16 5.59
C ARG A 77 8.90 -10.63 7.02
N LYS A 78 8.88 -9.31 7.21
CA LYS A 78 8.72 -8.69 8.53
C LYS A 78 7.37 -9.02 9.16
N ILE A 79 6.29 -8.93 8.40
CA ILE A 79 4.95 -9.26 8.87
C ILE A 79 4.87 -10.72 9.33
N LYS A 80 5.37 -11.66 8.54
CA LYS A 80 5.36 -13.09 8.87
C LYS A 80 6.18 -13.45 10.10
N LYS A 81 7.20 -12.66 10.45
CA LYS A 81 7.96 -12.85 11.70
C LYS A 81 7.16 -12.45 12.94
N ILE A 82 6.22 -11.52 12.80
CA ILE A 82 5.44 -11.00 13.93
C ILE A 82 4.23 -11.88 14.19
N LYS A 83 3.52 -12.29 13.14
CA LYS A 83 2.27 -13.06 13.23
C LYS A 83 2.22 -14.15 12.16
N ASN A 84 1.67 -15.30 12.53
CA ASN A 84 1.43 -16.40 11.59
C ASN A 84 0.11 -16.17 10.83
N ILE A 85 0.12 -15.25 9.88
CA ILE A 85 -1.02 -14.92 9.01
C ILE A 85 -0.69 -15.21 7.55
N GLU A 86 -1.70 -15.46 6.74
CA GLU A 86 -1.52 -15.58 5.29
C GLU A 86 -1.33 -14.20 4.67
N VAL A 87 -0.20 -13.98 3.99
CA VAL A 87 0.14 -12.70 3.36
C VAL A 87 0.36 -12.90 1.86
N VAL A 88 -0.31 -12.07 1.06
CA VAL A 88 -0.16 -11.98 -0.39
C VAL A 88 0.50 -10.66 -0.74
N ALA A 89 1.61 -10.70 -1.46
CA ALA A 89 2.29 -9.52 -2.01
C ALA A 89 1.85 -9.25 -3.44
N ALA A 90 1.63 -7.99 -3.79
CA ALA A 90 1.31 -7.58 -5.15
C ALA A 90 1.93 -6.23 -5.48
N VAL A 91 2.46 -6.10 -6.70
CA VAL A 91 2.89 -4.85 -7.30
C VAL A 91 2.04 -4.61 -8.53
N ARG A 92 1.45 -3.42 -8.64
CA ARG A 92 0.66 -2.98 -9.78
C ARG A 92 1.25 -1.70 -10.37
N LYS A 93 0.98 -1.43 -11.64
CA LYS A 93 1.39 -0.21 -12.33
C LYS A 93 0.17 0.57 -12.80
N GLY A 94 0.10 1.82 -12.46
CA GLY A 94 -1.01 2.69 -12.84
C GLY A 94 -1.14 3.91 -11.96
N ILE A 95 -2.34 4.44 -11.92
CA ILE A 95 -2.72 5.50 -10.99
C ILE A 95 -3.01 4.83 -9.65
N ASP A 96 -2.40 5.30 -8.59
CA ASP A 96 -2.39 4.68 -7.27
C ASP A 96 -3.79 4.32 -6.74
N TYR A 97 -4.68 5.29 -6.58
CA TYR A 97 -6.02 5.02 -6.04
C TYR A 97 -6.87 4.15 -6.98
N GLU A 98 -6.71 4.28 -8.31
CA GLU A 98 -7.45 3.46 -9.28
C GLU A 98 -7.04 1.99 -9.19
N GLU A 99 -5.75 1.72 -9.11
CA GLU A 99 -5.23 0.37 -8.98
C GLU A 99 -5.59 -0.25 -7.61
N ILE A 100 -5.63 0.55 -6.54
CA ILE A 100 -6.11 0.11 -5.22
C ILE A 100 -7.58 -0.32 -5.31
N ILE A 101 -8.44 0.51 -5.89
CA ILE A 101 -9.87 0.21 -6.06
C ILE A 101 -10.08 -1.02 -6.95
N LYS A 102 -9.38 -1.09 -8.07
CA LYS A 102 -9.45 -2.23 -8.99
C LYS A 102 -9.01 -3.52 -8.31
N TYR A 103 -7.88 -3.49 -7.59
CA TYR A 103 -7.38 -4.63 -6.83
C TYR A 103 -8.38 -5.09 -5.77
N SER A 104 -9.01 -4.15 -5.07
CA SER A 104 -10.01 -4.48 -4.04
C SER A 104 -11.20 -5.25 -4.62
N LYS A 105 -11.63 -4.90 -5.82
CA LYS A 105 -12.69 -5.61 -6.54
C LYS A 105 -12.22 -6.99 -7.02
N ASP A 106 -11.06 -7.04 -7.71
CA ASP A 106 -10.52 -8.27 -8.30
C ASP A 106 -10.23 -9.35 -7.25
N LYS A 107 -9.77 -8.96 -6.07
CA LYS A 107 -9.41 -9.86 -4.96
C LYS A 107 -10.49 -10.01 -3.89
N LYS A 108 -11.67 -9.44 -4.12
CA LYS A 108 -12.82 -9.51 -3.19
C LYS A 108 -12.39 -9.06 -1.78
N ILE A 109 -11.74 -7.91 -1.71
CA ILE A 109 -11.31 -7.32 -0.44
C ILE A 109 -12.55 -6.92 0.36
N ASP A 110 -12.52 -7.18 1.67
CA ASP A 110 -13.60 -6.86 2.59
C ASP A 110 -13.38 -5.53 3.32
N ILE A 111 -12.12 -5.15 3.52
CA ILE A 111 -11.72 -3.88 4.14
C ILE A 111 -10.35 -3.43 3.63
N ILE A 112 -10.21 -2.12 3.42
CA ILE A 112 -8.94 -1.47 3.10
C ILE A 112 -8.43 -0.78 4.37
N VAL A 113 -7.15 -1.01 4.72
CA VAL A 113 -6.46 -0.32 5.82
C VAL A 113 -5.37 0.55 5.20
N ILE A 114 -5.49 1.86 5.36
CA ILE A 114 -4.60 2.83 4.69
C ILE A 114 -4.17 3.94 5.65
N ALA A 115 -2.92 4.39 5.53
CA ALA A 115 -2.45 5.55 6.27
C ALA A 115 -2.95 6.86 5.63
N THR A 116 -3.16 7.88 6.45
CA THR A 116 -3.61 9.22 6.00
C THR A 116 -2.62 9.87 5.03
N HIS A 117 -1.31 9.62 5.19
CA HIS A 117 -0.23 10.23 4.43
C HIS A 117 0.75 9.18 3.93
N GLY A 118 1.30 9.40 2.73
CA GLY A 118 2.41 8.66 2.18
C GLY A 118 3.73 9.44 2.28
N ARG A 119 4.55 9.36 1.24
CA ARG A 119 5.88 9.99 1.16
C ARG A 119 5.89 11.51 1.35
N THR A 120 4.85 12.20 0.95
CA THR A 120 4.79 13.67 0.99
C THR A 120 4.60 14.25 2.38
N GLY A 121 4.16 13.46 3.37
CA GLY A 121 4.18 13.74 4.81
C GLY A 121 3.79 15.15 5.25
N ILE A 122 2.93 15.86 4.51
CA ILE A 122 2.50 17.21 4.87
C ILE A 122 1.58 17.11 6.08
N LEU A 123 2.16 17.33 7.25
CA LEU A 123 1.52 17.17 8.56
C LEU A 123 0.31 18.11 8.81
N HIS A 124 0.09 19.07 7.92
CA HIS A 124 -0.97 20.07 8.07
C HIS A 124 -2.21 19.81 7.20
N THR A 125 -2.19 18.81 6.35
CA THR A 125 -3.38 18.35 5.62
C THR A 125 -4.00 17.16 6.34
N LEU A 126 -5.26 17.27 6.68
CA LEU A 126 -6.01 16.26 7.43
C LEU A 126 -6.07 14.89 6.74
N LEU A 127 -5.83 14.83 5.43
CA LEU A 127 -5.94 13.61 4.65
C LEU A 127 -5.04 13.68 3.40
N GLY A 128 -4.25 12.63 3.14
CA GLY A 128 -3.45 12.52 1.93
C GLY A 128 -4.30 12.28 0.68
N SER A 129 -3.79 12.69 -0.49
CA SER A 129 -4.52 12.62 -1.76
C SER A 129 -4.95 11.21 -2.14
N VAL A 130 -4.14 10.21 -1.88
CA VAL A 130 -4.46 8.80 -2.17
C VAL A 130 -5.54 8.29 -1.23
N ALA A 131 -5.39 8.52 0.08
CA ALA A 131 -6.36 8.11 1.09
C ALA A 131 -7.72 8.76 0.84
N GLU A 132 -7.77 10.06 0.52
CA GLU A 132 -9.01 10.77 0.19
C GLU A 132 -9.75 10.11 -0.99
N LYS A 133 -9.03 9.83 -2.08
CA LYS A 133 -9.62 9.21 -3.27
C LYS A 133 -10.04 7.77 -3.02
N VAL A 134 -9.27 7.02 -2.24
CA VAL A 134 -9.66 5.65 -1.84
C VAL A 134 -10.94 5.67 -1.04
N ILE A 135 -11.08 6.57 -0.06
CA ILE A 135 -12.32 6.72 0.71
C ILE A 135 -13.50 7.08 -0.19
N ARG A 136 -13.31 8.02 -1.10
CA ARG A 136 -14.35 8.53 -2.00
C ARG A 136 -14.88 7.46 -2.97
N TYR A 137 -14.00 6.64 -3.51
CA TYR A 137 -14.33 5.69 -4.58
C TYR A 137 -14.44 4.23 -4.13
N SER A 138 -14.04 3.92 -2.91
CA SER A 138 -14.14 2.55 -2.38
C SER A 138 -15.60 2.09 -2.28
N LYS A 139 -15.83 0.82 -2.59
CA LYS A 139 -17.10 0.12 -2.36
C LYS A 139 -17.08 -0.76 -1.12
N VAL A 140 -15.93 -0.79 -0.43
CA VAL A 140 -15.75 -1.53 0.83
C VAL A 140 -15.32 -0.56 1.93
N PRO A 141 -15.51 -0.92 3.21
CA PRO A 141 -15.04 -0.12 4.34
C PRO A 141 -13.55 0.24 4.22
N VAL A 142 -13.19 1.44 4.62
CA VAL A 142 -11.82 1.92 4.66
C VAL A 142 -11.48 2.34 6.08
N LEU A 143 -10.52 1.67 6.67
CA LEU A 143 -9.92 2.07 7.95
C LEU A 143 -8.72 2.96 7.66
N VAL A 144 -8.83 4.22 8.08
CA VAL A 144 -7.77 5.21 7.90
C VAL A 144 -6.99 5.36 9.19
N THR A 145 -5.68 5.20 9.13
CA THR A 145 -4.81 5.32 10.28
C THR A 145 -3.99 6.60 10.20
N THR A 146 -3.84 7.28 11.32
CA THR A 146 -2.94 8.43 11.47
C THR A 146 -1.67 7.99 12.19
N PRO A 147 -0.50 8.59 11.89
CA PRO A 147 0.67 8.38 12.72
C PRO A 147 0.36 8.73 14.16
N PRO A 148 0.90 8.00 15.15
CA PRO A 148 0.71 8.35 16.56
C PRO A 148 1.21 9.78 16.78
N SER A 149 0.31 10.65 17.23
CA SER A 149 0.70 11.97 17.71
C SER A 149 1.52 11.79 18.98
N LYS A 150 2.64 12.46 19.08
CA LYS A 150 3.28 12.62 20.39
C LYS A 150 2.35 13.54 21.21
N TRP A 151 1.63 12.93 22.14
CA TRP A 151 0.88 13.66 23.16
C TRP A 151 1.83 14.37 24.11
#